data_b0e7cff8be37b629a68823f5c4b45d3f
#
_entry.id   b0e7cff8be37b629a68823f5c4b45d3f
#
_cell.length_a   1.000
_cell.length_b   1.000
_cell.length_c   1.000
_cell.angle_alpha   90.00
_cell.angle_beta   90.00
_cell.angle_gamma   90.00
#
_symmetry.space_group_name_H-M   'P 1'
#
loop_
_entity.id
_entity.type
_entity.pdbx_description
1 polymer ?
#
loop_
_entity_poly.entity_id
_entity_poly.type
_entity_poly.pdbx_seq_one_letter_code
_entity_poly.pdbx_strand_id
1 'polypeptide(L)'
;FDLLVYTGKIDEYFDYCYGALEYRSLFIQFETARRRPDIFQLNECNKKSWTRSVDHSHWHSQKTENTVISKEYPCEHTKQNVPFYPKQFGANIKLYKKYKKLAHHQKNVIFTGRLATYKYLDMDTAIAQTMQKLKKI
;
A
#
# COMPACT_ATOMS: atom_id res chain seq x y z
N PHE A 1 -19.67 17.49 -1.86
CA PHE A 1 -18.92 17.00 -3.03
C PHE A 1 -19.83 16.14 -3.89
N ASP A 2 -19.67 16.21 -5.20
CA ASP A 2 -20.52 15.47 -6.15
C ASP A 2 -20.02 14.04 -6.39
N LEU A 3 -18.70 13.82 -6.19
CA LEU A 3 -18.04 12.53 -6.36
C LEU A 3 -16.93 12.35 -5.31
N LEU A 4 -16.88 11.18 -4.68
CA LEU A 4 -15.80 10.76 -3.80
C LEU A 4 -14.93 9.70 -4.48
N VAL A 5 -13.63 9.94 -4.59
CA VAL A 5 -12.65 8.91 -4.97
C VAL A 5 -12.00 8.37 -3.69
N TYR A 6 -12.39 7.17 -3.28
CA TYR A 6 -11.96 6.57 -2.03
C TYR A 6 -10.86 5.53 -2.26
N THR A 7 -9.72 5.72 -1.61
CA THR A 7 -8.54 4.85 -1.72
C THR A 7 -8.16 4.13 -0.44
N GLY A 8 -8.86 4.45 0.66
CA GLY A 8 -8.65 3.84 1.98
C GLY A 8 -9.14 2.39 2.07
N LYS A 9 -9.11 1.84 3.27
CA LYS A 9 -9.60 0.47 3.53
C LYS A 9 -11.10 0.39 3.31
N ILE A 10 -11.56 -0.54 2.48
CA ILE A 10 -12.98 -0.68 2.16
C ILE A 10 -13.83 -1.08 3.36
N ASP A 11 -13.31 -1.90 4.26
CA ASP A 11 -13.99 -2.31 5.50
C ASP A 11 -14.16 -1.13 6.47
N GLU A 12 -13.17 -0.23 6.55
CA GLU A 12 -13.25 1.00 7.35
C GLU A 12 -14.29 1.97 6.81
N TYR A 13 -14.42 2.11 5.48
CA TYR A 13 -15.47 2.92 4.87
C TYR A 13 -16.88 2.49 5.29
N PHE A 14 -17.08 1.21 5.52
CA PHE A 14 -18.37 0.64 5.96
C PHE A 14 -18.39 0.29 7.46
N ASP A 15 -17.60 0.99 8.28
CA ASP A 15 -17.56 0.83 9.74
C ASP A 15 -17.43 -0.63 10.19
N TYR A 16 -16.66 -1.42 9.42
CA TYR A 16 -16.41 -2.84 9.70
C TYR A 16 -17.67 -3.71 9.88
N CYS A 17 -18.80 -3.35 9.24
CA CYS A 17 -20.12 -3.99 9.43
C CYS A 17 -20.13 -5.51 9.18
N TYR A 18 -19.17 -6.05 8.46
CA TYR A 18 -18.98 -7.51 8.26
C TYR A 18 -17.73 -8.06 8.97
N GLY A 19 -17.03 -7.22 9.75
CA GLY A 19 -15.74 -7.53 10.36
C GLY A 19 -14.55 -6.97 9.61
N ALA A 20 -13.39 -6.93 10.28
CA ALA A 20 -12.17 -6.34 9.72
C ALA A 20 -11.51 -7.26 8.68
N LEU A 21 -11.03 -6.67 7.60
CA LEU A 21 -10.14 -7.31 6.65
C LEU A 21 -8.70 -7.28 7.16
N GLU A 22 -7.92 -8.30 6.83
CA GLU A 22 -6.53 -8.38 7.27
C GLU A 22 -5.58 -7.76 6.26
N TYR A 23 -4.59 -7.05 6.79
CA TYR A 23 -3.52 -6.42 6.01
C TYR A 23 -2.15 -6.77 6.61
N ARG A 24 -1.11 -6.62 5.80
CA ARG A 24 0.28 -6.54 6.26
C ARG A 24 0.72 -5.10 6.29
N SER A 25 1.65 -4.80 7.17
CA SER A 25 2.28 -3.51 7.33
C SER A 25 3.80 -3.61 7.18
N LEU A 26 4.45 -2.47 7.22
CA LEU A 26 5.90 -2.33 7.26
C LEU A 26 6.26 -1.36 8.39
N PHE A 27 7.25 -1.73 9.16
CA PHE A 27 8.01 -0.77 9.96
C PHE A 27 9.19 -0.29 9.09
N ILE A 28 9.30 1.01 8.88
CA ILE A 28 10.36 1.60 8.07
C ILE A 28 11.30 2.37 8.98
N GLN A 29 12.53 1.92 9.05
CA GLN A 29 13.61 2.58 9.79
C GLN A 29 14.43 3.41 8.84
N PHE A 30 14.74 4.64 9.22
CA PHE A 30 15.62 5.54 8.49
C PHE A 30 16.95 5.69 9.25
N GLU A 31 18.05 5.65 8.52
CA GLU A 31 19.40 5.89 9.05
C GLU A 31 20.20 6.79 8.10
N THR A 32 21.08 7.62 8.64
CA THR A 32 22.08 8.34 7.86
C THR A 32 23.28 7.42 7.66
N ALA A 33 23.71 7.22 6.43
CA ALA A 33 24.83 6.35 6.10
C ALA A 33 25.61 6.91 4.91
N ARG A 34 26.76 6.32 4.63
CA ARG A 34 27.52 6.64 3.41
C ARG A 34 26.73 6.19 2.18
N ARG A 35 26.70 7.05 1.17
CA ARG A 35 26.04 6.78 -0.12
C ARG A 35 26.58 5.49 -0.76
N ARG A 36 25.69 4.73 -1.39
CA ARG A 36 26.01 3.53 -2.19
C ARG A 36 25.84 3.85 -3.68
N PRO A 37 26.91 4.28 -4.39
CA PRO A 37 26.78 4.82 -5.75
C PRO A 37 26.12 3.89 -6.75
N ASP A 38 26.33 2.58 -6.60
CA ASP A 38 25.91 1.55 -7.57
C ASP A 38 24.69 0.75 -7.09
N ILE A 39 24.15 1.04 -5.90
CA ILE A 39 23.07 0.27 -5.30
C ILE A 39 21.95 1.19 -4.86
N PHE A 40 20.95 1.34 -5.72
CA PHE A 40 19.71 2.06 -5.38
C PHE A 40 18.89 1.28 -4.36
N GLN A 41 18.61 0.00 -4.63
CA GLN A 41 17.78 -0.87 -3.79
C GLN A 41 18.44 -2.22 -3.61
N LEU A 42 18.40 -2.71 -2.39
CA LEU A 42 18.84 -4.06 -2.04
C LEU A 42 17.66 -4.83 -1.44
N ASN A 43 17.29 -5.95 -2.05
CA ASN A 43 16.32 -6.88 -1.50
C ASN A 43 17.07 -8.00 -0.76
N GLU A 44 16.66 -8.28 0.48
CA GLU A 44 17.24 -9.34 1.32
C GLU A 44 16.24 -10.48 1.43
N CYS A 45 16.69 -11.68 1.08
CA CYS A 45 15.78 -12.81 0.95
C CYS A 45 15.73 -13.73 2.16
N ASN A 46 16.73 -13.80 3.04
CA ASN A 46 16.70 -14.82 4.11
C ASN A 46 17.67 -14.62 5.29
N LYS A 47 18.50 -13.59 5.31
CA LYS A 47 19.57 -13.47 6.32
C LYS A 47 19.36 -12.38 7.35
N LYS A 48 18.47 -11.43 7.06
CA LYS A 48 18.23 -10.26 7.90
C LYS A 48 16.76 -10.11 8.24
N SER A 49 16.46 -9.34 9.28
CA SER A 49 15.09 -9.05 9.69
C SER A 49 14.37 -8.07 8.77
N TRP A 50 15.10 -7.28 7.97
CA TRP A 50 14.54 -6.39 6.96
C TRP A 50 14.52 -7.08 5.57
N THR A 51 13.55 -6.73 4.74
CA THR A 51 13.38 -7.31 3.39
C THR A 51 13.85 -6.39 2.28
N ARG A 52 13.91 -5.09 2.52
CA ARG A 52 14.34 -4.10 1.54
C ARG A 52 15.14 -3.00 2.20
N SER A 53 16.18 -2.53 1.52
CA SER A 53 16.90 -1.32 1.87
C SER A 53 17.04 -0.43 0.65
N VAL A 54 16.74 0.88 0.78
CA VAL A 54 16.77 1.85 -0.32
C VAL A 54 17.71 2.99 0.04
N ASP A 55 18.58 3.35 -0.89
CA ASP A 55 19.43 4.54 -0.81
C ASP A 55 18.72 5.72 -1.50
N HIS A 56 18.26 6.68 -0.71
CA HIS A 56 17.45 7.79 -1.20
C HIS A 56 18.25 8.84 -2.00
N SER A 57 19.60 8.79 -2.02
CA SER A 57 20.40 9.71 -2.85
C SER A 57 20.17 9.53 -4.35
N HIS A 58 19.69 8.37 -4.77
CA HIS A 58 19.40 8.10 -6.18
C HIS A 58 18.18 8.85 -6.73
N TRP A 59 17.32 9.39 -5.84
CA TRP A 59 16.14 10.19 -6.23
C TRP A 59 16.48 11.67 -6.47
N HIS A 60 17.68 12.13 -6.08
CA HIS A 60 18.08 13.51 -6.13
C HIS A 60 19.30 13.70 -7.05
N SER A 61 19.35 14.83 -7.73
CA SER A 61 20.50 15.24 -8.57
C SER A 61 21.73 15.63 -7.75
N GLN A 62 21.55 15.97 -6.48
CA GLN A 62 22.66 16.35 -5.60
C GLN A 62 23.49 15.14 -5.18
N LYS A 63 24.80 15.21 -5.42
CA LYS A 63 25.76 14.20 -4.99
C LYS A 63 26.33 14.60 -3.63
N THR A 64 25.91 13.89 -2.58
CA THR A 64 26.42 14.04 -1.22
C THR A 64 27.19 12.78 -0.83
N GLU A 65 28.14 12.87 0.13
CA GLU A 65 28.84 11.71 0.66
C GLU A 65 27.90 10.83 1.50
N ASN A 66 27.05 11.49 2.28
CA ASN A 66 26.06 10.83 3.12
C ASN A 66 24.67 10.91 2.50
N THR A 67 23.87 9.93 2.80
CA THR A 67 22.48 9.78 2.34
C THR A 67 21.60 9.28 3.46
N VAL A 68 20.29 9.32 3.23
CA VAL A 68 19.31 8.58 4.03
C VAL A 68 19.13 7.20 3.41
N ILE A 69 19.26 6.17 4.22
CA ILE A 69 18.93 4.80 3.85
C ILE A 69 17.70 4.38 4.64
N SER A 70 16.68 3.86 3.95
CA SER A 70 15.56 3.21 4.60
C SER A 70 15.72 1.70 4.61
N LYS A 71 15.23 1.05 5.68
CA LYS A 71 15.09 -0.40 5.79
C LYS A 71 13.65 -0.75 6.13
N GLU A 72 13.09 -1.69 5.38
CA GLU A 72 11.70 -2.13 5.53
C GLU A 72 11.65 -3.47 6.30
N TYR A 73 10.94 -3.46 7.42
CA TYR A 73 10.70 -4.63 8.27
C TYR A 73 9.24 -5.05 8.14
N PRO A 74 8.95 -6.26 7.62
CA PRO A 74 7.56 -6.75 7.54
C PRO A 74 6.96 -6.91 8.93
N CYS A 75 5.75 -6.44 9.10
CA CYS A 75 4.99 -6.62 10.33
C CYS A 75 3.49 -6.76 10.06
N GLU A 76 2.76 -7.21 11.06
CA GLU A 76 1.30 -7.27 10.99
C GLU A 76 0.69 -5.86 11.07
N HIS A 77 -0.43 -5.66 10.38
CA HIS A 77 -1.20 -4.44 10.51
C HIS A 77 -1.95 -4.41 11.84
N THR A 78 -1.88 -3.29 12.52
CA THR A 78 -2.61 -2.97 13.75
C THR A 78 -3.31 -1.61 13.58
N LYS A 79 -4.06 -1.17 14.59
CA LYS A 79 -4.65 0.18 14.58
C LYS A 79 -3.62 1.32 14.66
N GLN A 80 -2.37 1.03 15.05
CA GLN A 80 -1.31 2.01 15.24
C GLN A 80 -0.38 2.16 14.03
N ASN A 81 -0.48 1.29 13.02
CA ASN A 81 0.38 1.36 11.84
C ASN A 81 -0.42 1.40 10.53
N VAL A 82 0.23 1.82 9.46
CA VAL A 82 -0.38 1.97 8.14
C VAL A 82 -0.51 0.60 7.46
N PRO A 83 -1.67 0.24 6.87
CA PRO A 83 -1.81 -0.94 6.04
C PRO A 83 -1.14 -0.72 4.67
N PHE A 84 -0.28 -1.66 4.26
CA PHE A 84 0.38 -1.60 2.95
C PHE A 84 -0.14 -2.65 1.98
N TYR A 85 -0.40 -3.86 2.45
CA TYR A 85 -0.72 -4.99 1.58
C TYR A 85 -1.92 -5.79 2.08
N PRO A 86 -2.97 -5.99 1.24
CA PRO A 86 -4.09 -6.86 1.55
C PRO A 86 -3.64 -8.33 1.67
N LYS A 87 -4.16 -9.06 2.65
CA LYS A 87 -3.98 -10.51 2.76
C LYS A 87 -5.04 -11.25 1.95
N GLN A 88 -4.80 -11.46 0.66
CA GLN A 88 -5.75 -12.00 -0.32
C GLN A 88 -5.88 -13.53 -0.26
N PHE A 89 -6.16 -14.09 0.91
CA PHE A 89 -6.33 -15.53 1.08
C PHE A 89 -7.40 -15.88 2.13
N GLY A 90 -7.85 -17.13 2.12
CA GLY A 90 -8.76 -17.67 3.12
C GLY A 90 -10.10 -16.94 3.23
N ALA A 91 -10.51 -16.64 4.45
CA ALA A 91 -11.76 -15.96 4.78
C ALA A 91 -11.83 -14.52 4.25
N ASN A 92 -10.69 -13.86 4.12
CA ASN A 92 -10.61 -12.47 3.66
C ASN A 92 -11.19 -12.28 2.26
N ILE A 93 -11.00 -13.24 1.34
CA ILE A 93 -11.59 -13.17 -0.01
C ILE A 93 -13.12 -13.16 0.05
N LYS A 94 -13.70 -14.02 0.89
CA LYS A 94 -15.15 -14.09 1.07
C LYS A 94 -15.69 -12.82 1.72
N LEU A 95 -14.98 -12.31 2.72
CA LEU A 95 -15.32 -11.08 3.43
C LEU A 95 -15.26 -9.86 2.49
N TYR A 96 -14.17 -9.71 1.71
CA TYR A 96 -14.04 -8.65 0.71
C TYR A 96 -15.17 -8.68 -0.32
N LYS A 97 -15.62 -9.85 -0.78
CA LYS A 97 -16.76 -9.96 -1.70
C LYS A 97 -18.04 -9.35 -1.15
N LYS A 98 -18.29 -9.41 0.17
CA LYS A 98 -19.42 -8.75 0.82
C LYS A 98 -19.28 -7.23 0.74
N TYR A 99 -18.13 -6.67 1.10
CA TYR A 99 -17.85 -5.24 1.00
C TYR A 99 -17.92 -4.73 -0.43
N LYS A 100 -17.41 -5.51 -1.39
CA LYS A 100 -17.51 -5.15 -2.82
C LYS A 100 -18.96 -5.03 -3.29
N LYS A 101 -19.87 -5.85 -2.78
CA LYS A 101 -21.31 -5.72 -3.08
C LYS A 101 -21.87 -4.41 -2.52
N LEU A 102 -21.55 -4.04 -1.27
CA LEU A 102 -21.96 -2.74 -0.71
C LEU A 102 -21.40 -1.57 -1.52
N ALA A 103 -20.13 -1.63 -1.88
CA ALA A 103 -19.47 -0.59 -2.69
C ALA A 103 -20.15 -0.38 -4.05
N HIS A 104 -20.65 -1.45 -4.66
CA HIS A 104 -21.37 -1.35 -5.94
C HIS A 104 -22.67 -0.55 -5.86
N HIS A 105 -23.29 -0.45 -4.69
CA HIS A 105 -24.52 0.33 -4.48
C HIS A 105 -24.26 1.81 -4.14
N GLN A 106 -23.00 2.20 -3.98
CA GLN A 106 -22.63 3.61 -3.73
C GLN A 106 -22.58 4.38 -5.06
N LYS A 107 -23.55 5.27 -5.29
CA LYS A 107 -23.68 5.99 -6.59
C LYS A 107 -22.58 7.03 -6.83
N ASN A 108 -22.15 7.73 -5.77
CA ASN A 108 -21.24 8.87 -5.87
C ASN A 108 -19.85 8.56 -5.27
N VAL A 109 -19.47 7.28 -5.22
CA VAL A 109 -18.18 6.85 -4.66
C VAL A 109 -17.47 5.89 -5.60
N ILE A 110 -16.23 6.22 -5.94
CA ILE A 110 -15.32 5.32 -6.67
C ILE A 110 -14.34 4.71 -5.70
N PHE A 111 -14.46 3.42 -5.47
CA PHE A 111 -13.46 2.67 -4.72
C PHE A 111 -12.32 2.26 -5.64
N THR A 112 -11.10 2.75 -5.38
CA THR A 112 -9.92 2.48 -6.21
C THR A 112 -8.65 2.37 -5.37
N GLY A 113 -7.54 1.98 -5.99
CA GLY A 113 -6.29 1.76 -5.28
C GLY A 113 -6.25 0.43 -4.53
N ARG A 114 -5.12 0.20 -3.89
CA ARG A 114 -4.75 -1.10 -3.29
C ARG A 114 -5.67 -1.52 -2.15
N LEU A 115 -6.00 -0.60 -1.25
CA LEU A 115 -6.77 -0.89 -0.04
C LEU A 115 -8.27 -1.00 -0.32
N ALA A 116 -8.83 -0.07 -1.11
CA ALA A 116 -10.25 -0.08 -1.45
C ALA A 116 -10.64 -1.22 -2.40
N THR A 117 -9.72 -1.67 -3.26
CA THR A 117 -9.98 -2.82 -4.15
C THR A 117 -9.49 -4.14 -3.56
N TYR A 118 -8.88 -4.09 -2.37
CA TYR A 118 -8.30 -5.25 -1.67
C TYR A 118 -7.39 -6.08 -2.60
N LYS A 119 -6.53 -5.40 -3.38
CA LYS A 119 -5.62 -6.02 -4.34
C LYS A 119 -4.21 -5.51 -4.17
N TYR A 120 -3.24 -6.39 -4.42
CA TYR A 120 -1.87 -5.96 -4.64
C TYR A 120 -1.79 -5.32 -6.04
N LEU A 121 -1.45 -4.04 -6.09
CA LEU A 121 -1.34 -3.27 -7.33
C LEU A 121 -0.01 -2.53 -7.34
N ASP A 122 0.67 -2.53 -8.47
CA ASP A 122 1.77 -1.61 -8.72
C ASP A 122 1.24 -0.20 -9.02
N MET A 123 2.09 0.82 -8.92
CA MET A 123 1.66 2.21 -9.04
C MET A 123 1.02 2.53 -10.38
N ASP A 124 1.62 2.06 -11.47
CA ASP A 124 1.11 2.21 -12.84
C ASP A 124 -0.27 1.57 -13.01
N THR A 125 -0.43 0.35 -12.51
CA THR A 125 -1.70 -0.37 -12.54
C THR A 125 -2.78 0.32 -11.70
N ALA A 126 -2.43 0.84 -10.53
CA ALA A 126 -3.36 1.58 -9.68
C ALA A 126 -3.84 2.88 -10.36
N ILE A 127 -2.92 3.61 -11.00
CA ILE A 127 -3.24 4.83 -11.78
C ILE A 127 -4.13 4.48 -12.98
N ALA A 128 -3.74 3.50 -13.78
CA ALA A 128 -4.48 3.10 -14.99
C ALA A 128 -5.91 2.66 -14.65
N GLN A 129 -6.10 1.84 -13.61
CA GLN A 129 -7.43 1.42 -13.16
C GLN A 129 -8.29 2.58 -12.68
N THR A 130 -7.69 3.54 -11.98
CA THR A 130 -8.41 4.72 -11.50
C THR A 130 -8.87 5.59 -12.66
N MET A 131 -7.99 5.86 -13.62
CA MET A 131 -8.33 6.61 -14.83
C MET A 131 -9.43 5.94 -15.66
N GLN A 132 -9.40 4.61 -15.79
CA GLN A 132 -10.47 3.86 -16.49
C GLN A 132 -11.83 3.97 -15.79
N LYS A 133 -11.86 4.00 -14.46
CA LYS A 133 -13.11 4.18 -13.71
C LYS A 133 -13.67 5.59 -13.85
N LEU A 134 -12.81 6.60 -13.83
CA LEU A 134 -13.20 8.00 -14.00
C LEU A 134 -13.77 8.29 -15.40
N LYS A 135 -13.25 7.62 -16.46
CA LYS A 135 -13.77 7.78 -17.82
C LYS A 135 -15.19 7.24 -18.05
N LYS A 136 -15.74 6.49 -17.09
CA LYS A 136 -17.07 5.87 -17.19
C LYS A 136 -18.17 6.69 -16.49
N ILE A 137 -17.81 7.84 -15.96
CA ILE A 137 -18.68 8.83 -15.32
C ILE A 137 -18.87 10.01 -16.27
#